data_8d9f30dd3df6071ff87a5d11e54bdc7a
#
_entry.id   8d9f30dd3df6071ff87a5d11e54bdc7a
#
_cell.length_a   1.000
_cell.length_b   1.000
_cell.length_c   1.000
_cell.angle_alpha   90.00
_cell.angle_beta   90.00
_cell.angle_gamma   90.00
#
_symmetry.space_group_name_H-M   'P 1'
#
loop_
_entity.id
_entity.type
_entity.pdbx_description
1 polymer ?
#
loop_
_entity_poly.entity_id
_entity_poly.type
_entity_poly.pdbx_seq_one_letter_code
_entity_poly.pdbx_strand_id
1 'polypeptide(L)'
;DTQESVYTAILSELDAASAGLDASKAKVTSDVLYDGDVPKWKRLGYSLLLRAAMRLSKVNPTKAAEYVAKAVAGGVMQSNADNAIIRHNANFTNPVGSQLNGGQSAFFYLAEDFVDFLSKTNDPRLASIAVRYVGATSGAQQVESRANRTPASQIGAPLGYDNTTISAAVTAKKLASLWDYSQLDRTRM
;
A
#
# COMPACT_ATOMS: atom_id res chain seq x y z
N ASP A 1 -16.67 19.03 13.90
CA ASP A 1 -17.60 18.14 13.19
C ASP A 1 -17.56 16.76 13.84
N THR A 2 -18.70 16.08 13.90
CA THR A 2 -18.78 14.69 14.37
C THR A 2 -18.34 13.74 13.26
N GLN A 3 -17.88 12.55 13.62
CA GLN A 3 -17.54 11.51 12.64
C GLN A 3 -18.77 11.20 11.73
N GLU A 4 -19.96 11.18 12.30
CA GLU A 4 -21.18 10.94 11.55
C GLU A 4 -21.44 12.02 10.49
N SER A 5 -21.27 13.31 10.83
CA SER A 5 -21.44 14.41 9.88
C SER A 5 -20.44 14.35 8.74
N VAL A 6 -19.18 14.00 9.03
CA VAL A 6 -18.12 13.83 8.03
C VAL A 6 -18.45 12.69 7.08
N TYR A 7 -18.83 11.51 7.59
CA TYR A 7 -19.23 10.39 6.72
C TYR A 7 -20.47 10.69 5.89
N THR A 8 -21.44 11.42 6.46
CA THR A 8 -22.65 11.84 5.72
C THR A 8 -22.29 12.74 4.54
N ALA A 9 -21.38 13.70 4.74
CA ALA A 9 -20.90 14.58 3.67
C ALA A 9 -20.14 13.77 2.59
N ILE A 10 -19.17 12.90 3.00
CA ILE A 10 -18.41 12.06 2.07
C ILE A 10 -19.33 11.21 1.18
N LEU A 11 -20.33 10.55 1.78
CA LEU A 11 -21.25 9.69 1.03
C LEU A 11 -22.10 10.49 0.04
N SER A 12 -22.64 11.62 0.50
CA SER A 12 -23.46 12.50 -0.34
C SER A 12 -22.66 13.09 -1.50
N GLU A 13 -21.44 13.57 -1.25
CA GLU A 13 -20.60 14.17 -2.27
C GLU A 13 -20.11 13.14 -3.29
N LEU A 14 -19.69 11.95 -2.85
CA LEU A 14 -19.28 10.88 -3.76
C LEU A 14 -20.44 10.41 -4.66
N ASP A 15 -21.64 10.27 -4.12
CA ASP A 15 -22.83 9.91 -4.88
C ASP A 15 -23.15 10.99 -5.93
N ALA A 16 -23.28 12.24 -5.50
CA ALA A 16 -23.59 13.36 -6.39
C ALA A 16 -22.52 13.59 -7.47
N ALA A 17 -21.25 13.57 -7.09
CA ALA A 17 -20.15 13.75 -8.03
C ALA A 17 -20.09 12.62 -9.06
N SER A 18 -20.24 11.36 -8.62
CA SER A 18 -20.21 10.21 -9.54
C SER A 18 -21.41 10.20 -10.50
N ALA A 19 -22.60 10.56 -10.00
CA ALA A 19 -23.81 10.67 -10.83
C ALA A 19 -23.70 11.82 -11.84
N GLY A 20 -23.13 12.96 -11.42
CA GLY A 20 -22.99 14.16 -12.24
C GLY A 20 -21.96 14.10 -13.36
N LEU A 21 -21.07 13.08 -13.38
CA LEU A 21 -20.11 12.91 -14.47
C LEU A 21 -20.81 12.62 -15.80
N ASP A 22 -20.48 13.39 -16.84
CA ASP A 22 -21.11 13.34 -18.16
C ASP A 22 -20.03 13.19 -19.26
N ALA A 23 -20.03 12.04 -19.92
CA ALA A 23 -19.08 11.73 -20.98
C ALA A 23 -19.28 12.57 -22.25
N SER A 24 -20.40 13.28 -22.40
CA SER A 24 -20.64 14.18 -23.52
C SER A 24 -19.98 15.56 -23.38
N LYS A 25 -19.47 15.87 -22.17
CA LYS A 25 -18.79 17.13 -21.89
C LYS A 25 -17.31 17.08 -22.32
N ALA A 26 -16.70 18.27 -22.39
CA ALA A 26 -15.30 18.39 -22.76
C ALA A 26 -14.40 17.61 -21.79
N LYS A 27 -13.45 16.85 -22.33
CA LYS A 27 -12.46 16.08 -21.58
C LYS A 27 -11.46 17.00 -20.89
N VAL A 28 -11.05 16.60 -19.69
CA VAL A 28 -9.89 17.19 -19.00
C VAL A 28 -8.63 16.56 -19.59
N THR A 29 -7.84 17.34 -20.35
CA THR A 29 -6.65 16.86 -21.05
C THR A 29 -5.42 16.66 -20.16
N SER A 30 -5.44 17.21 -18.93
CA SER A 30 -4.36 17.07 -17.95
C SER A 30 -4.63 15.98 -16.88
N ASP A 31 -5.59 15.11 -17.14
CA ASP A 31 -5.94 14.01 -16.23
C ASP A 31 -4.87 12.91 -16.25
N VAL A 32 -4.13 12.80 -15.15
CA VAL A 32 -3.03 11.85 -14.97
C VAL A 32 -3.46 10.44 -14.58
N LEU A 33 -4.75 10.23 -14.27
CA LEU A 33 -5.27 8.93 -13.85
C LEU A 33 -5.86 8.15 -15.03
N TYR A 34 -6.76 8.78 -15.77
CA TYR A 34 -7.57 8.08 -16.80
C TYR A 34 -7.60 8.80 -18.15
N ASP A 35 -6.79 9.84 -18.34
CA ASP A 35 -6.75 10.61 -19.59
C ASP A 35 -8.15 11.14 -20.01
N GLY A 36 -8.92 11.59 -19.02
CA GLY A 36 -10.27 12.12 -19.22
C GLY A 36 -11.33 11.06 -19.53
N ASP A 37 -11.09 9.79 -19.24
CA ASP A 37 -12.08 8.70 -19.40
C ASP A 37 -13.14 8.77 -18.31
N VAL A 38 -14.26 9.44 -18.62
CA VAL A 38 -15.38 9.64 -17.68
C VAL A 38 -15.99 8.34 -17.17
N PRO A 39 -16.23 7.29 -17.95
CA PRO A 39 -16.64 5.98 -17.47
C PRO A 39 -15.76 5.41 -16.38
N LYS A 40 -14.42 5.53 -16.49
CA LYS A 40 -13.49 5.08 -15.45
C LYS A 40 -13.57 5.93 -14.20
N TRP A 41 -13.70 7.25 -14.33
CA TRP A 41 -13.92 8.15 -13.21
C TRP A 41 -15.23 7.82 -12.46
N LYS A 42 -16.33 7.49 -13.18
CA LYS A 42 -17.56 7.01 -12.54
C LYS A 42 -17.34 5.74 -11.72
N ARG A 43 -16.65 4.75 -12.29
CA ARG A 43 -16.33 3.50 -11.58
C ARG A 43 -15.49 3.75 -10.34
N LEU A 44 -14.50 4.64 -10.42
CA LEU A 44 -13.69 5.03 -9.26
C LEU A 44 -14.58 5.67 -8.19
N GLY A 45 -15.40 6.65 -8.55
CA GLY A 45 -16.29 7.36 -7.63
C GLY A 45 -17.26 6.42 -6.90
N TYR A 46 -17.93 5.53 -7.63
CA TYR A 46 -18.80 4.52 -7.03
C TYR A 46 -18.06 3.45 -6.21
N SER A 47 -16.84 3.13 -6.58
CA SER A 47 -16.01 2.22 -5.76
C SER A 47 -15.57 2.87 -4.44
N LEU A 48 -15.26 4.17 -4.46
CA LEU A 48 -14.98 4.94 -3.24
C LEU A 48 -16.25 5.08 -2.37
N LEU A 49 -17.41 5.30 -2.99
CA LEU A 49 -18.69 5.32 -2.30
C LEU A 49 -18.97 3.98 -1.60
N LEU A 50 -18.81 2.87 -2.30
CA LEU A 50 -18.93 1.52 -1.73
C LEU A 50 -18.00 1.34 -0.53
N ARG A 51 -16.74 1.70 -0.68
CA ARG A 51 -15.74 1.59 0.39
C ARG A 51 -16.09 2.44 1.61
N ALA A 52 -16.56 3.67 1.42
CA ALA A 52 -17.01 4.55 2.50
C ALA A 52 -18.26 4.01 3.19
N ALA A 53 -19.27 3.55 2.41
CA ALA A 53 -20.50 2.98 2.94
C ALA A 53 -20.24 1.72 3.78
N MET A 54 -19.35 0.84 3.36
CA MET A 54 -18.99 -0.38 4.11
C MET A 54 -18.38 -0.09 5.48
N ARG A 55 -17.75 1.08 5.67
CA ARG A 55 -17.26 1.51 7.00
C ARG A 55 -18.38 1.71 8.02
N LEU A 56 -19.60 1.98 7.55
CA LEU A 56 -20.76 2.19 8.41
C LEU A 56 -21.50 0.89 8.76
N SER A 57 -21.11 -0.26 8.24
CA SER A 57 -21.82 -1.54 8.36
C SER A 57 -22.13 -1.95 9.82
N LYS A 58 -21.33 -1.50 10.79
CA LYS A 58 -21.52 -1.80 12.23
C LYS A 58 -22.22 -0.69 13.00
N VAL A 59 -22.02 0.57 12.58
CA VAL A 59 -22.54 1.75 13.33
C VAL A 59 -23.86 2.28 12.77
N ASN A 60 -24.10 2.13 11.45
CA ASN A 60 -25.36 2.51 10.79
C ASN A 60 -25.60 1.58 9.58
N PRO A 61 -26.06 0.34 9.80
CA PRO A 61 -26.25 -0.65 8.73
C PRO A 61 -27.29 -0.23 7.70
N THR A 62 -28.30 0.54 8.07
CA THR A 62 -29.33 1.05 7.15
C THR A 62 -28.74 2.01 6.13
N LYS A 63 -27.99 3.02 6.60
CA LYS A 63 -27.28 3.96 5.71
C LYS A 63 -26.21 3.24 4.87
N ALA A 64 -25.49 2.28 5.46
CA ALA A 64 -24.54 1.46 4.72
C ALA A 64 -25.22 0.72 3.55
N ALA A 65 -26.33 0.04 3.80
CA ALA A 65 -27.07 -0.70 2.76
C ALA A 65 -27.58 0.21 1.65
N GLU A 66 -28.12 1.39 2.00
CA GLU A 66 -28.59 2.38 1.01
C GLU A 66 -27.47 2.78 0.04
N TYR A 67 -26.32 3.22 0.56
CA TYR A 67 -25.23 3.70 -0.28
C TYR A 67 -24.47 2.58 -0.99
N VAL A 68 -24.42 1.37 -0.43
CA VAL A 68 -23.92 0.18 -1.12
C VAL A 68 -24.80 -0.12 -2.34
N ALA A 69 -26.14 -0.08 -2.21
CA ALA A 69 -27.04 -0.29 -3.33
C ALA A 69 -26.84 0.75 -4.44
N LYS A 70 -26.70 2.04 -4.10
CA LYS A 70 -26.40 3.12 -5.06
C LYS A 70 -25.06 2.89 -5.76
N ALA A 71 -24.01 2.54 -5.02
CA ALA A 71 -22.68 2.30 -5.58
C ALA A 71 -22.68 1.14 -6.58
N VAL A 72 -23.32 0.03 -6.23
CA VAL A 72 -23.44 -1.15 -7.12
C VAL A 72 -24.25 -0.80 -8.37
N ALA A 73 -25.38 -0.11 -8.23
CA ALA A 73 -26.21 0.30 -9.35
C ALA A 73 -25.48 1.29 -10.29
N GLY A 74 -24.64 2.18 -9.74
CA GLY A 74 -23.86 3.16 -10.49
C GLY A 74 -22.65 2.55 -11.24
N GLY A 75 -22.23 1.34 -10.85
CA GLY A 75 -21.14 0.58 -11.46
C GLY A 75 -19.79 0.84 -10.80
N VAL A 76 -19.33 -0.14 -10.04
CA VAL A 76 -17.99 -0.14 -9.41
C VAL A 76 -16.91 -0.67 -10.35
N MET A 77 -15.64 -0.52 -9.97
CA MET A 77 -14.51 -1.17 -10.68
C MET A 77 -14.70 -2.68 -10.76
N GLN A 78 -14.41 -3.28 -11.92
CA GLN A 78 -14.63 -4.69 -12.20
C GLN A 78 -13.37 -5.44 -12.59
N SER A 79 -12.33 -4.73 -12.99
CA SER A 79 -11.07 -5.33 -13.46
C SER A 79 -9.87 -4.45 -13.17
N ASN A 80 -8.66 -4.99 -13.36
CA ASN A 80 -7.42 -4.22 -13.26
C ASN A 80 -7.32 -3.08 -14.31
N ALA A 81 -8.12 -3.11 -15.37
CA ALA A 81 -8.19 -2.03 -16.35
C ALA A 81 -8.85 -0.76 -15.79
N ASP A 82 -9.58 -0.89 -14.68
CA ASP A 82 -10.24 0.23 -13.99
C ASP A 82 -9.36 0.85 -12.89
N ASN A 83 -8.16 0.30 -12.62
CA ASN A 83 -7.30 0.78 -11.54
C ASN A 83 -6.90 2.25 -11.74
N ALA A 84 -7.04 3.04 -10.67
CA ALA A 84 -6.54 4.42 -10.60
C ALA A 84 -5.03 4.39 -10.34
N ILE A 85 -4.22 4.53 -11.37
CA ILE A 85 -2.76 4.43 -11.29
C ILE A 85 -2.12 5.70 -11.83
N ILE A 86 -1.36 6.39 -11.00
CA ILE A 86 -0.44 7.45 -11.45
C ILE A 86 0.85 6.78 -11.90
N ARG A 87 1.19 6.91 -13.19
CA ARG A 87 2.45 6.39 -13.74
C ARG A 87 3.54 7.43 -13.57
N HIS A 88 4.52 7.07 -12.76
CA HIS A 88 5.71 7.90 -12.59
C HIS A 88 6.69 7.73 -13.74
N ASN A 89 7.50 8.76 -14.00
CA ASN A 89 8.55 8.78 -15.03
C ASN A 89 9.72 9.65 -14.55
N ALA A 90 10.72 9.86 -15.40
CA ALA A 90 11.91 10.65 -15.07
C ALA A 90 11.61 12.10 -14.67
N ASN A 91 10.55 12.72 -15.22
CA ASN A 91 10.16 14.10 -14.91
C ASN A 91 9.14 14.19 -13.76
N PHE A 92 8.52 13.08 -13.42
CA PHE A 92 7.54 12.96 -12.34
C PHE A 92 7.85 11.70 -11.53
N THR A 93 8.87 11.80 -10.67
CA THR A 93 9.38 10.68 -9.89
C THR A 93 8.49 10.38 -8.68
N ASN A 94 8.42 9.09 -8.29
CA ASN A 94 7.80 8.69 -7.04
C ASN A 94 8.75 9.00 -5.88
N PRO A 95 8.39 9.87 -4.91
CA PRO A 95 9.25 10.18 -3.77
C PRO A 95 9.63 8.95 -2.94
N VAL A 96 8.70 8.01 -2.75
CA VAL A 96 8.96 6.75 -2.03
C VAL A 96 9.95 5.89 -2.81
N GLY A 97 9.79 5.78 -4.13
CA GLY A 97 10.72 5.06 -5.00
C GLY A 97 12.12 5.67 -4.97
N SER A 98 12.21 7.00 -4.95
CA SER A 98 13.49 7.71 -4.84
C SER A 98 14.18 7.45 -3.49
N GLN A 99 13.45 7.41 -2.39
CA GLN A 99 13.98 7.06 -1.07
C GLN A 99 14.39 5.58 -0.99
N LEU A 100 13.55 4.66 -1.46
CA LEU A 100 13.84 3.22 -1.46
C LEU A 100 15.08 2.87 -2.27
N ASN A 101 15.38 3.61 -3.34
CA ASN A 101 16.52 3.36 -4.23
C ASN A 101 17.68 4.35 -4.03
N GLY A 102 17.53 5.34 -3.17
CA GLY A 102 18.54 6.35 -2.83
C GLY A 102 19.40 6.01 -1.62
N GLY A 103 20.03 7.02 -1.05
CA GLY A 103 20.95 6.89 0.09
C GLY A 103 20.34 6.32 1.39
N GLN A 104 19.02 6.29 1.50
CA GLN A 104 18.30 5.72 2.65
C GLN A 104 17.91 4.24 2.46
N SER A 105 18.22 3.68 1.32
CA SER A 105 17.77 2.34 0.91
C SER A 105 18.14 1.23 1.90
N ALA A 106 19.27 1.37 2.59
CA ALA A 106 19.75 0.41 3.57
C ALA A 106 18.96 0.38 4.88
N PHE A 107 18.02 1.31 5.09
CA PHE A 107 17.25 1.48 6.34
C PHE A 107 15.78 1.03 6.23
N PHE A 108 15.35 0.51 5.09
CA PHE A 108 13.97 0.05 4.92
C PHE A 108 13.84 -1.44 5.24
N TYR A 109 13.57 -1.71 6.52
CA TYR A 109 13.34 -3.07 7.01
C TYR A 109 11.87 -3.46 6.89
N LEU A 110 11.62 -4.76 6.70
CA LEU A 110 10.28 -5.33 6.81
C LEU A 110 9.92 -5.50 8.29
N ALA A 111 8.71 -5.08 8.68
CA ALA A 111 8.23 -5.23 10.04
C ALA A 111 8.11 -6.71 10.44
N GLU A 112 8.43 -7.03 11.71
CA GLU A 112 8.37 -8.39 12.26
C GLU A 112 6.98 -9.01 12.05
N ASP A 113 5.91 -8.30 12.43
CA ASP A 113 4.53 -8.79 12.30
C ASP A 113 4.16 -9.11 10.85
N PHE A 114 4.67 -8.34 9.89
CA PHE A 114 4.42 -8.56 8.47
C PHE A 114 5.14 -9.82 7.97
N VAL A 115 6.43 -9.96 8.29
CA VAL A 115 7.22 -11.14 7.91
C VAL A 115 6.65 -12.40 8.56
N ASP A 116 6.30 -12.33 9.84
CA ASP A 116 5.68 -13.40 10.60
C ASP A 116 4.33 -13.82 10.02
N PHE A 117 3.48 -12.87 9.66
CA PHE A 117 2.18 -13.14 9.03
C PHE A 117 2.37 -13.91 7.72
N LEU A 118 3.23 -13.42 6.82
CA LEU A 118 3.48 -14.09 5.54
C LEU A 118 4.11 -15.47 5.72
N SER A 119 5.00 -15.62 6.70
CA SER A 119 5.62 -16.90 7.03
C SER A 119 4.61 -17.91 7.58
N LYS A 120 3.81 -17.52 8.57
CA LYS A 120 2.80 -18.39 9.22
C LYS A 120 1.68 -18.82 8.27
N THR A 121 1.36 -18.00 7.28
CA THR A 121 0.34 -18.32 6.26
C THR A 121 0.92 -19.03 5.03
N ASN A 122 2.23 -19.30 5.00
CA ASN A 122 2.95 -19.81 3.83
C ASN A 122 2.69 -18.99 2.56
N ASP A 123 2.65 -17.67 2.69
CA ASP A 123 2.37 -16.76 1.59
C ASP A 123 3.55 -16.74 0.60
N PRO A 124 3.35 -17.10 -0.68
CA PRO A 124 4.42 -17.16 -1.66
C PRO A 124 5.07 -15.80 -1.94
N ARG A 125 4.39 -14.71 -1.63
CA ARG A 125 4.93 -13.35 -1.82
C ARG A 125 6.16 -13.09 -0.96
N LEU A 126 6.32 -13.75 0.20
CA LEU A 126 7.48 -13.56 1.06
C LEU A 126 8.80 -13.78 0.32
N ALA A 127 8.90 -14.84 -0.49
CA ALA A 127 10.08 -15.13 -1.30
C ALA A 127 10.36 -14.11 -2.41
N SER A 128 9.32 -13.37 -2.83
CA SER A 128 9.43 -12.39 -3.92
C SER A 128 9.76 -10.98 -3.44
N ILE A 129 9.30 -10.62 -2.23
CA ILE A 129 9.40 -9.24 -1.73
C ILE A 129 10.49 -9.06 -0.67
N ALA A 130 10.97 -10.15 -0.03
CA ALA A 130 11.92 -10.09 1.07
C ALA A 130 13.31 -10.57 0.69
N VAL A 131 14.32 -9.85 1.16
CA VAL A 131 15.73 -10.26 1.14
C VAL A 131 16.36 -10.02 2.51
N ARG A 132 17.12 -10.97 3.00
CA ARG A 132 17.97 -10.83 4.17
C ARG A 132 19.43 -10.92 3.77
N TYR A 133 20.24 -9.98 4.18
CA TYR A 133 21.69 -10.00 3.95
C TYR A 133 22.40 -10.64 5.18
N VAL A 134 22.50 -11.95 5.15
CA VAL A 134 22.89 -12.77 6.30
C VAL A 134 24.28 -12.39 6.82
N GLY A 135 24.32 -12.06 8.11
CA GLY A 135 25.56 -11.68 8.79
C GLY A 135 26.09 -10.29 8.42
N ALA A 136 25.28 -9.42 7.80
CA ALA A 136 25.70 -8.06 7.52
C ALA A 136 25.85 -7.27 8.82
N THR A 137 26.96 -6.52 8.95
CA THR A 137 27.26 -5.63 10.09
C THR A 137 27.27 -4.14 9.72
N SER A 138 27.01 -3.82 8.44
CA SER A 138 26.89 -2.45 7.92
C SER A 138 26.06 -2.44 6.65
N GLY A 139 25.54 -1.25 6.26
CA GLY A 139 24.82 -1.09 4.99
C GLY A 139 25.67 -1.44 3.75
N ALA A 140 26.98 -1.24 3.81
CA ALA A 140 27.90 -1.61 2.72
C ALA A 140 28.02 -3.13 2.51
N GLN A 141 27.64 -3.93 3.51
CA GLN A 141 27.64 -5.39 3.42
C GLN A 141 26.32 -5.98 2.94
N GLN A 142 25.33 -5.14 2.65
CA GLN A 142 24.06 -5.57 2.06
C GLN A 142 24.24 -5.76 0.55
N VAL A 143 24.99 -6.80 0.18
CA VAL A 143 25.37 -7.15 -1.20
C VAL A 143 24.81 -8.51 -1.60
N GLU A 144 24.69 -8.76 -2.90
CA GLU A 144 24.04 -9.96 -3.43
C GLU A 144 24.69 -11.28 -2.92
N SER A 145 25.98 -11.29 -2.68
CA SER A 145 26.68 -12.47 -2.12
C SER A 145 26.21 -12.89 -0.72
N ARG A 146 25.53 -12.00 0.01
CA ARG A 146 24.92 -12.27 1.33
C ARG A 146 23.40 -12.41 1.26
N ALA A 147 22.80 -12.17 0.09
CA ALA A 147 21.37 -12.16 -0.06
C ALA A 147 20.77 -13.57 0.10
N ASN A 148 19.83 -13.70 1.01
CA ASN A 148 19.03 -14.90 1.19
C ASN A 148 17.54 -14.54 1.07
N ARG A 149 16.85 -15.19 0.12
CA ARG A 149 15.43 -14.96 -0.21
C ARG A 149 14.54 -16.12 0.22
N THR A 150 15.12 -17.13 0.85
CA THR A 150 14.35 -18.28 1.36
C THR A 150 13.37 -17.80 2.44
N PRO A 151 12.06 -18.11 2.36
CA PRO A 151 11.07 -17.66 3.35
C PRO A 151 11.46 -17.98 4.81
N ALA A 152 12.00 -19.18 5.06
CA ALA A 152 12.40 -19.62 6.40
C ALA A 152 13.60 -18.84 6.98
N SER A 153 14.35 -18.10 6.16
CA SER A 153 15.49 -17.28 6.62
C SER A 153 15.09 -15.85 6.93
N GLN A 154 13.89 -15.43 6.57
CA GLN A 154 13.46 -14.05 6.75
C GLN A 154 13.18 -13.75 8.23
N ILE A 155 13.67 -12.59 8.69
CA ILE A 155 13.49 -12.10 10.06
C ILE A 155 13.13 -10.63 9.97
N GLY A 156 11.90 -10.28 10.34
CA GLY A 156 11.43 -8.91 10.36
C GLY A 156 12.00 -8.11 11.52
N ALA A 157 12.12 -6.81 11.34
CA ALA A 157 12.55 -5.89 12.39
C ALA A 157 11.37 -5.55 13.32
N PRO A 158 11.55 -5.62 14.64
CA PRO A 158 10.52 -5.25 15.59
C PRO A 158 10.27 -3.73 15.55
N LEU A 159 9.04 -3.31 15.82
CA LEU A 159 8.64 -1.90 15.92
C LEU A 159 8.91 -1.36 17.33
N GLY A 160 9.03 -0.03 17.43
CA GLY A 160 9.18 0.66 18.72
C GLY A 160 10.61 0.73 19.27
N TYR A 161 11.60 0.38 18.48
CA TYR A 161 13.03 0.49 18.84
C TYR A 161 13.69 1.66 18.12
N ASP A 162 14.72 2.22 18.75
CA ASP A 162 15.62 3.21 18.19
C ASP A 162 17.07 2.66 18.10
N ASN A 163 18.01 3.49 17.66
CA ASN A 163 19.41 3.10 17.49
C ASN A 163 20.09 2.63 18.78
N THR A 164 19.58 3.02 19.96
CA THR A 164 20.14 2.65 21.26
C THR A 164 19.53 1.37 21.82
N THR A 165 18.27 1.13 21.55
CA THR A 165 17.49 0.02 22.12
C THR A 165 17.43 -1.20 21.21
N ILE A 166 17.61 -1.04 19.89
CA ILE A 166 17.52 -2.14 18.90
C ILE A 166 18.55 -3.26 19.15
N SER A 167 19.68 -2.97 19.78
CA SER A 167 20.75 -3.94 20.07
C SER A 167 20.27 -5.14 20.89
N ALA A 168 19.34 -4.93 21.80
CA ALA A 168 18.74 -6.01 22.60
C ALA A 168 17.92 -6.96 21.71
N ALA A 169 17.14 -6.45 20.79
CA ALA A 169 16.35 -7.24 19.84
C ALA A 169 17.27 -8.01 18.85
N VAL A 170 18.32 -7.37 18.36
CA VAL A 170 19.35 -8.00 17.51
C VAL A 170 19.96 -9.22 18.22
N THR A 171 20.37 -9.04 19.48
CA THR A 171 20.95 -10.12 20.29
C THR A 171 19.94 -11.25 20.55
N ALA A 172 18.71 -10.92 20.88
CA ALA A 172 17.65 -11.92 21.12
C ALA A 172 17.35 -12.76 19.88
N LYS A 173 17.44 -12.19 18.68
CA LYS A 173 17.26 -12.87 17.40
C LYS A 173 18.56 -13.53 16.88
N LYS A 174 19.67 -13.43 17.60
CA LYS A 174 21.00 -13.94 17.21
C LYS A 174 21.47 -13.41 15.84
N LEU A 175 21.18 -12.16 15.56
CA LEU A 175 21.61 -11.47 14.35
C LEU A 175 22.99 -10.84 14.55
N ALA A 176 23.73 -10.64 13.45
CA ALA A 176 25.04 -9.99 13.50
C ALA A 176 24.91 -8.48 13.83
N SER A 177 23.85 -7.85 13.36
CA SER A 177 23.53 -6.44 13.61
C SER A 177 22.10 -6.12 13.13
N LEU A 178 21.68 -4.86 13.24
CA LEU A 178 20.44 -4.40 12.64
C LEU A 178 20.40 -4.56 11.10
N TRP A 179 21.56 -4.57 10.42
CA TRP A 179 21.68 -4.73 8.97
C TRP A 179 21.39 -6.17 8.49
N ASP A 180 21.24 -7.10 9.42
CA ASP A 180 20.92 -8.50 9.19
C ASP A 180 19.41 -8.80 9.23
N TYR A 181 18.55 -7.80 9.55
CA TYR A 181 17.11 -7.94 9.40
C TYR A 181 16.69 -7.95 7.92
N SER A 182 15.56 -8.59 7.62
CA SER A 182 14.99 -8.63 6.28
C SER A 182 14.55 -7.26 5.80
N GLN A 183 14.80 -7.01 4.53
CA GLN A 183 14.47 -5.78 3.82
C GLN A 183 13.58 -6.07 2.62
N LEU A 184 13.00 -5.02 2.06
CA LEU A 184 12.33 -5.08 0.76
C LEU A 184 13.36 -5.42 -0.33
N ASP A 185 13.11 -6.47 -1.12
CA ASP A 185 13.99 -6.85 -2.24
C ASP A 185 13.79 -5.92 -3.43
N ARG A 186 14.55 -4.86 -3.47
CA ARG A 186 14.51 -3.83 -4.51
C ARG A 186 15.06 -4.29 -5.86
N THR A 187 15.75 -5.42 -5.89
CA THR A 187 16.31 -5.96 -7.15
C THR A 187 15.29 -6.69 -7.99
N ARG A 188 14.10 -6.95 -7.43
CA ARG A 188 13.00 -7.69 -8.06
C ARG A 188 11.72 -6.87 -8.27
N MET A 189 11.78 -5.56 -8.02
CA MET A 189 10.64 -4.65 -8.15
C MET A 189 10.70 -3.83 -9.43
#